data_41d06795f9af5212160a7633365c6434
#
_entry.id   41d06795f9af5212160a7633365c6434
#
_cell.length_a   1.000
_cell.length_b   1.000
_cell.length_c   1.000
_cell.angle_alpha   90.00
_cell.angle_beta   90.00
_cell.angle_gamma   90.00
#
_symmetry.space_group_name_H-M   'P 1'
#
loop_
_entity.id
_entity.type
_entity.pdbx_description
1 polymer ?
#
loop_
_entity_poly.entity_id
_entity_poly.type
_entity_poly.pdbx_seq_one_letter_code
_entity_poly.pdbx_strand_id
1 'polypeptide(L)'
;MIRQINKKMKIPLKILVVEDDLITQEILSLYLLEYEHVTVVARGEDAIAKCMSDVFDIVLMDIRLKIGIDGVQTFKKIKEINTYKNIPVLAITAYAIRGDKEYFLEQGFNGYLAKPFVKDTFLEFIKQFLPRT
;
A
#
# COMPACT_ATOMS: atom_id res chain seq x y z
N MET A 1 28.50 -4.94 18.92
CA MET A 1 28.04 -5.15 20.30
C MET A 1 26.54 -5.09 20.35
N ILE A 2 26.02 -4.79 21.50
CA ILE A 2 24.57 -4.70 21.68
C ILE A 2 23.93 -3.78 20.66
N ARG A 3 24.56 -2.66 20.37
CA ARG A 3 24.03 -1.72 19.40
C ARG A 3 23.89 -2.34 18.02
N GLN A 4 24.85 -3.15 17.63
CA GLN A 4 24.79 -3.81 16.34
C GLN A 4 23.72 -4.89 16.31
N ILE A 5 23.50 -5.55 17.44
CA ILE A 5 22.43 -6.54 17.55
C ILE A 5 21.09 -5.86 17.37
N ASN A 6 20.94 -4.66 17.94
CA ASN A 6 19.69 -3.91 17.83
C ASN A 6 19.51 -3.27 16.47
N LYS A 7 20.59 -3.21 15.69
CA LYS A 7 20.53 -2.68 14.35
C LYS A 7 20.03 -3.78 13.43
N LYS A 8 18.75 -4.06 13.55
CA LYS A 8 18.12 -5.13 12.81
C LYS A 8 18.31 -4.97 11.33
N MET A 9 18.48 -6.07 10.65
CA MET A 9 18.37 -6.10 9.22
C MET A 9 16.91 -5.85 8.86
N LYS A 10 16.70 -4.96 7.91
CA LYS A 10 15.35 -4.68 7.45
C LYS A 10 14.85 -5.80 6.55
N ILE A 11 13.54 -5.92 6.51
CA ILE A 11 12.88 -6.90 5.65
C ILE A 11 13.01 -6.42 4.20
N PRO A 12 13.61 -7.22 3.30
CA PRO A 12 13.93 -6.76 1.94
C PRO A 12 12.75 -6.81 0.98
N LEU A 13 11.60 -6.36 1.41
CA LEU A 13 10.42 -6.28 0.57
C LEU A 13 10.20 -4.84 0.14
N LYS A 14 9.59 -4.68 -1.03
CA LYS A 14 9.34 -3.38 -1.64
C LYS A 14 7.85 -3.06 -1.56
N ILE A 15 7.55 -1.95 -0.94
CA ILE A 15 6.17 -1.52 -0.69
C ILE A 15 5.94 -0.16 -1.34
N LEU A 16 4.88 -0.06 -2.14
CA LEU A 16 4.45 1.21 -2.70
C LEU A 16 3.23 1.70 -1.92
N VAL A 17 3.31 2.92 -1.43
CA VAL A 17 2.21 3.58 -0.72
C VAL A 17 1.70 4.72 -1.60
N VAL A 18 0.42 4.71 -1.90
CA VAL A 18 -0.24 5.78 -2.68
C VAL A 18 -1.19 6.49 -1.74
N GLU A 19 -0.80 7.68 -1.28
CA GLU A 19 -1.51 8.42 -0.26
C GLU A 19 -1.22 9.90 -0.41
N ASP A 20 -2.24 10.75 -0.53
CA ASP A 20 -2.03 12.17 -0.74
C ASP A 20 -2.00 12.99 0.56
N ASP A 21 -2.46 12.46 1.68
CA ASP A 21 -2.44 13.17 2.95
C ASP A 21 -1.07 13.05 3.61
N LEU A 22 -0.42 14.21 3.87
CA LEU A 22 0.95 14.22 4.39
C LEU A 22 1.06 13.56 5.76
N ILE A 23 0.08 13.77 6.62
CA ILE A 23 0.11 13.18 7.96
C ILE A 23 0.00 11.65 7.85
N THR A 24 -0.89 11.17 7.02
CA THR A 24 -1.05 9.73 6.81
C THR A 24 0.21 9.13 6.18
N GLN A 25 0.85 9.85 5.24
CA GLN A 25 2.12 9.40 4.68
C GLN A 25 3.17 9.18 5.78
N GLU A 26 3.28 10.13 6.70
CA GLU A 26 4.24 10.01 7.81
C GLU A 26 3.91 8.83 8.71
N ILE A 27 2.63 8.65 9.04
CA ILE A 27 2.21 7.56 9.90
C ILE A 27 2.52 6.22 9.25
N LEU A 28 2.21 6.07 7.97
CA LEU A 28 2.48 4.82 7.27
C LEU A 28 3.97 4.56 7.15
N SER A 29 4.76 5.60 6.90
CA SER A 29 6.21 5.47 6.84
C SER A 29 6.78 4.99 8.16
N LEU A 30 6.26 5.49 9.28
CA LEU A 30 6.69 5.03 10.61
C LEU A 30 6.28 3.59 10.87
N TYR A 31 5.05 3.21 10.46
CA TYR A 31 4.58 1.84 10.64
C TYR A 31 5.40 0.85 9.83
N LEU A 32 5.96 1.29 8.70
CA LEU A 32 6.67 0.42 7.76
C LEU A 32 8.19 0.48 7.92
N LEU A 33 8.69 0.99 9.05
CA LEU A 33 10.14 1.15 9.26
C LEU A 33 10.94 -0.15 9.14
N GLU A 34 10.32 -1.29 9.39
CA GLU A 34 11.00 -2.58 9.30
C GLU A 34 11.27 -3.02 7.87
N TYR A 35 10.61 -2.41 6.90
CA TYR A 35 10.77 -2.79 5.50
C TYR A 35 11.85 -1.94 4.84
N GLU A 36 12.65 -2.58 4.00
CA GLU A 36 13.84 -1.93 3.43
C GLU A 36 13.48 -0.89 2.37
N HIS A 37 12.48 -1.18 1.57
CA HIS A 37 12.13 -0.32 0.42
C HIS A 37 10.67 0.11 0.51
N VAL A 38 10.47 1.34 0.96
CA VAL A 38 9.14 1.93 1.02
C VAL A 38 9.15 3.19 0.15
N THR A 39 8.31 3.19 -0.86
CA THR A 39 8.16 4.34 -1.76
C THR A 39 6.77 4.93 -1.53
N VAL A 40 6.71 6.23 -1.31
CA VAL A 40 5.45 6.93 -1.08
C VAL A 40 5.23 7.92 -2.21
N VAL A 41 4.06 7.84 -2.83
CA VAL A 41 3.66 8.81 -3.86
C VAL A 41 2.29 9.36 -3.48
N ALA A 42 2.01 10.59 -3.93
CA ALA A 42 0.79 11.28 -3.57
C ALA A 42 -0.31 11.14 -4.62
N ARG A 43 0.03 10.77 -5.84
CA ARG A 43 -0.91 10.78 -6.97
C ARG A 43 -0.94 9.43 -7.66
N GLY A 44 -2.12 9.10 -8.18
CA GLY A 44 -2.28 7.86 -8.94
C GLY A 44 -1.37 7.79 -10.17
N GLU A 45 -1.21 8.92 -10.86
CA GLU A 45 -0.34 8.98 -12.04
C GLU A 45 1.10 8.62 -11.68
N ASP A 46 1.58 9.10 -10.53
CA ASP A 46 2.93 8.78 -10.07
C ASP A 46 3.05 7.32 -9.68
N ALA A 47 2.00 6.76 -9.10
CA ALA A 47 1.97 5.34 -8.76
C ALA A 47 2.09 4.47 -10.01
N ILE A 48 1.35 4.83 -11.06
CA ILE A 48 1.40 4.10 -12.33
C ILE A 48 2.81 4.17 -12.91
N ALA A 49 3.41 5.37 -12.92
CA ALA A 49 4.76 5.56 -13.44
C ALA A 49 5.77 4.70 -12.67
N LYS A 50 5.65 4.65 -11.34
CA LYS A 50 6.53 3.80 -10.52
C LYS A 50 6.35 2.32 -10.85
N CYS A 51 5.12 1.88 -11.02
CA CYS A 51 4.85 0.49 -11.34
C CYS A 51 5.33 0.10 -12.74
N MET A 52 5.40 1.05 -13.65
CA MET A 52 5.94 0.79 -14.98
C MET A 52 7.45 0.65 -14.97
N SER A 53 8.15 1.26 -14.02
CA SER A 53 9.61 1.25 -13.98
C SER A 53 10.18 0.33 -12.90
N ASP A 54 9.36 -0.15 -11.98
CA ASP A 54 9.85 -0.95 -10.84
C ASP A 54 8.80 -1.98 -10.46
N VAL A 55 9.22 -3.00 -9.72
CA VAL A 55 8.34 -4.07 -9.26
C VAL A 55 8.26 -4.03 -7.74
N PHE A 56 7.07 -3.76 -7.23
CA PHE A 56 6.82 -3.78 -5.79
C PHE A 56 6.18 -5.11 -5.40
N ASP A 57 6.38 -5.50 -4.16
CA ASP A 57 5.77 -6.73 -3.63
C ASP A 57 4.32 -6.53 -3.24
N ILE A 58 3.96 -5.29 -2.92
CA ILE A 58 2.60 -4.94 -2.53
C ILE A 58 2.37 -3.45 -2.79
N VAL A 59 1.13 -3.10 -3.09
CA VAL A 59 0.72 -1.70 -3.27
C VAL A 59 -0.38 -1.39 -2.27
N LEU A 60 -0.20 -0.34 -1.48
CA LEU A 60 -1.19 0.16 -0.53
C LEU A 60 -1.82 1.40 -1.15
N MET A 61 -3.11 1.33 -1.44
CA MET A 61 -3.79 2.35 -2.24
C MET A 61 -4.87 3.06 -1.46
N ASP A 62 -4.67 4.35 -1.22
CA ASP A 62 -5.77 5.19 -0.74
C ASP A 62 -6.76 5.38 -1.88
N ILE A 63 -8.02 5.13 -1.60
CA ILE A 63 -9.07 5.21 -2.62
C ILE A 63 -9.43 6.66 -2.92
N ARG A 64 -9.33 7.54 -1.93
CA ARG A 64 -9.77 8.93 -2.06
C ARG A 64 -8.60 9.87 -2.35
N LEU A 65 -8.01 9.73 -3.52
CA LEU A 65 -6.99 10.67 -3.97
C LEU A 65 -7.69 11.92 -4.49
N LYS A 66 -7.29 13.08 -3.98
CA LYS A 66 -8.01 14.35 -4.23
C LYS A 66 -7.66 14.98 -5.56
N ILE A 67 -6.46 14.74 -6.07
CA ILE A 67 -5.97 15.38 -7.30
C ILE A 67 -5.61 14.30 -8.30
N GLY A 68 -6.03 14.49 -9.55
CA GLY A 68 -5.79 13.52 -10.60
C GLY A 68 -6.78 12.37 -10.56
N ILE A 69 -6.36 11.21 -11.02
CA ILE A 69 -7.22 10.03 -11.00
C ILE A 69 -7.36 9.49 -9.58
N ASP A 70 -8.48 8.86 -9.29
CA ASP A 70 -8.72 8.30 -7.96
C ASP A 70 -8.05 6.93 -7.81
N GLY A 71 -8.20 6.34 -6.61
CA GLY A 71 -7.55 5.07 -6.31
C GLY A 71 -8.08 3.89 -7.12
N VAL A 72 -9.37 3.89 -7.45
CA VAL A 72 -9.95 2.80 -8.27
C VAL A 72 -9.42 2.88 -9.70
N GLN A 73 -9.39 4.09 -10.27
CA GLN A 73 -8.84 4.29 -11.61
C GLN A 73 -7.36 3.92 -11.65
N THR A 74 -6.62 4.31 -10.62
CA THR A 74 -5.19 3.97 -10.50
C THR A 74 -5.02 2.46 -10.43
N PHE A 75 -5.81 1.79 -9.61
CA PHE A 75 -5.79 0.35 -9.46
C PHE A 75 -5.98 -0.35 -10.81
N LYS A 76 -6.99 0.08 -11.56
CA LYS A 76 -7.28 -0.55 -12.85
C LYS A 76 -6.11 -0.40 -13.82
N LYS A 77 -5.48 0.78 -13.83
CA LYS A 77 -4.31 1.01 -14.68
C LYS A 77 -3.12 0.15 -14.27
N ILE A 78 -2.87 0.04 -12.98
CA ILE A 78 -1.77 -0.79 -12.48
C ILE A 78 -2.01 -2.25 -12.87
N LYS A 79 -3.24 -2.73 -12.77
CA LYS A 79 -3.56 -4.13 -13.09
C LYS A 79 -3.46 -4.43 -14.58
N GLU A 80 -3.43 -3.43 -15.45
CA GLU A 80 -3.15 -3.64 -16.86
C GLU A 80 -1.68 -3.96 -17.13
N ILE A 81 -0.79 -3.65 -16.18
CA ILE A 81 0.62 -3.98 -16.30
C ILE A 81 0.78 -5.46 -15.96
N ASN A 82 1.33 -6.23 -16.90
CA ASN A 82 1.42 -7.69 -16.77
C ASN A 82 2.03 -8.15 -15.45
N THR A 83 3.13 -7.51 -15.04
CA THR A 83 3.82 -7.84 -13.80
C THR A 83 2.92 -7.75 -12.59
N TYR A 84 1.95 -6.84 -12.63
CA TYR A 84 1.11 -6.55 -11.46
C TYR A 84 -0.18 -7.38 -11.40
N LYS A 85 -0.40 -8.27 -12.35
CA LYS A 85 -1.64 -9.06 -12.33
C LYS A 85 -1.76 -9.92 -11.07
N ASN A 86 -0.64 -10.38 -10.54
CA ASN A 86 -0.62 -11.22 -9.34
C ASN A 86 -0.02 -10.53 -8.12
N ILE A 87 0.27 -9.24 -8.19
CA ILE A 87 0.79 -8.51 -7.05
C ILE A 87 -0.39 -7.92 -6.27
N PRO A 88 -0.42 -8.13 -4.95
CA PRO A 88 -1.55 -7.63 -4.16
C PRO A 88 -1.60 -6.11 -4.13
N VAL A 89 -2.80 -5.58 -4.34
CA VAL A 89 -3.10 -4.17 -4.18
C VAL A 89 -4.20 -4.08 -3.13
N LEU A 90 -3.91 -3.38 -2.04
CA LEU A 90 -4.81 -3.27 -0.89
C LEU A 90 -5.42 -1.88 -0.85
N ALA A 91 -6.72 -1.84 -0.64
CA ALA A 91 -7.42 -0.57 -0.46
C ALA A 91 -7.31 -0.13 1.00
N ILE A 92 -6.84 1.10 1.21
CA ILE A 92 -6.74 1.69 2.55
C ILE A 92 -7.46 3.03 2.47
N THR A 93 -8.58 3.18 3.17
CA THR A 93 -9.40 4.35 2.95
C THR A 93 -10.25 4.71 4.16
N ALA A 94 -10.54 6.01 4.29
CA ALA A 94 -11.50 6.51 5.28
C ALA A 94 -12.95 6.24 4.89
N TYR A 95 -13.18 5.74 3.68
CA TYR A 95 -14.52 5.35 3.27
C TYR A 95 -14.96 4.14 4.10
N ALA A 96 -15.88 4.38 5.01
CA ALA A 96 -16.38 3.32 5.87
C ALA A 96 -17.90 3.22 5.73
N ILE A 97 -18.38 3.27 4.49
CA ILE A 97 -19.79 3.10 4.22
C ILE A 97 -20.09 1.62 4.12
N ARG A 98 -21.26 1.21 4.61
CA ARG A 98 -21.68 -0.18 4.58
C ARG A 98 -21.60 -0.73 3.15
N GLY A 99 -20.94 -1.86 2.98
CA GLY A 99 -20.82 -2.50 1.67
C GLY A 99 -19.57 -2.11 0.89
N ASP A 100 -18.78 -1.15 1.39
CA ASP A 100 -17.57 -0.70 0.70
C ASP A 100 -16.54 -1.81 0.55
N LYS A 101 -16.35 -2.60 1.61
CA LYS A 101 -15.37 -3.68 1.55
C LYS A 101 -15.71 -4.65 0.42
N GLU A 102 -16.97 -5.05 0.32
CA GLU A 102 -17.43 -5.96 -0.72
C GLU A 102 -17.26 -5.34 -2.09
N TYR A 103 -17.58 -4.06 -2.22
CA TYR A 103 -17.43 -3.33 -3.47
C TYR A 103 -15.98 -3.36 -3.96
N PHE A 104 -15.03 -3.02 -3.07
CA PHE A 104 -13.63 -2.96 -3.46
C PHE A 104 -13.06 -4.34 -3.77
N LEU A 105 -13.46 -5.36 -3.01
CA LEU A 105 -13.03 -6.72 -3.30
C LEU A 105 -13.58 -7.19 -4.66
N GLU A 106 -14.80 -6.81 -5.00
CA GLU A 106 -15.39 -7.13 -6.31
C GLU A 106 -14.65 -6.42 -7.44
N GLN A 107 -14.12 -5.22 -7.18
CA GLN A 107 -13.30 -4.52 -8.17
C GLN A 107 -11.96 -5.21 -8.40
N GLY A 108 -11.55 -6.11 -7.52
CA GLY A 108 -10.32 -6.87 -7.66
C GLY A 108 -9.24 -6.53 -6.65
N PHE A 109 -9.49 -5.59 -5.73
CA PHE A 109 -8.54 -5.34 -4.64
C PHE A 109 -8.39 -6.60 -3.80
N ASN A 110 -7.16 -6.87 -3.37
CA ASN A 110 -6.87 -8.09 -2.62
C ASN A 110 -7.30 -7.99 -1.16
N GLY A 111 -7.43 -6.77 -0.64
CA GLY A 111 -7.88 -6.56 0.72
C GLY A 111 -8.32 -5.13 0.91
N TYR A 112 -8.94 -4.87 2.08
CA TYR A 112 -9.49 -3.57 2.41
C TYR A 112 -9.27 -3.30 3.88
N LEU A 113 -8.75 -2.12 4.20
CA LEU A 113 -8.56 -1.69 5.59
C LEU A 113 -9.10 -0.27 5.75
N ALA A 114 -10.03 -0.09 6.68
CA ALA A 114 -10.63 1.21 6.93
C ALA A 114 -9.77 2.03 7.87
N LYS A 115 -9.64 3.33 7.59
CA LYS A 115 -9.01 4.29 8.50
C LYS A 115 -10.03 4.72 9.54
N PRO A 116 -9.62 5.07 10.75
CA PRO A 116 -8.26 5.00 11.28
C PRO A 116 -7.92 3.57 11.76
N PHE A 117 -6.64 3.28 11.82
CA PHE A 117 -6.16 1.99 12.32
C PHE A 117 -4.89 2.20 13.16
N VAL A 118 -4.61 1.26 14.05
CA VAL A 118 -3.37 1.29 14.84
C VAL A 118 -2.31 0.44 14.15
N LYS A 119 -1.06 0.62 14.58
CA LYS A 119 0.09 -0.02 13.95
C LYS A 119 -0.05 -1.54 13.87
N ASP A 120 -0.41 -2.17 14.98
CA ASP A 120 -0.47 -3.63 15.03
C ASP A 120 -1.53 -4.18 14.07
N THR A 121 -2.69 -3.55 14.03
CA THR A 121 -3.76 -3.96 13.09
C THR A 121 -3.29 -3.80 11.65
N PHE A 122 -2.64 -2.69 11.34
CA PHE A 122 -2.13 -2.44 10.01
C PHE A 122 -1.08 -3.48 9.60
N LEU A 123 -0.11 -3.74 10.48
CA LEU A 123 0.96 -4.68 10.16
C LEU A 123 0.43 -6.10 9.99
N GLU A 124 -0.49 -6.52 10.85
CA GLU A 124 -1.10 -7.85 10.72
C GLU A 124 -1.88 -7.97 9.41
N PHE A 125 -2.55 -6.88 9.03
CA PHE A 125 -3.31 -6.85 7.78
C PHE A 125 -2.39 -7.05 6.57
N ILE A 126 -1.32 -6.26 6.46
CA ILE A 126 -0.46 -6.35 5.26
C ILE A 126 0.32 -7.66 5.22
N LYS A 127 0.67 -8.23 6.36
CA LYS A 127 1.43 -9.49 6.41
C LYS A 127 0.71 -10.65 5.75
N GLN A 128 -0.61 -10.61 5.73
CA GLN A 128 -1.39 -11.66 5.09
C GLN A 128 -1.14 -11.72 3.58
N PHE A 129 -0.70 -10.62 3.00
CA PHE A 129 -0.56 -10.48 1.55
C PHE A 129 0.89 -10.42 1.09
N LEU A 130 1.83 -10.26 2.01
CA LEU A 130 3.24 -10.18 1.66
C LEU A 130 3.83 -11.58 1.46
N PRO A 131 4.80 -11.70 0.54
CA PRO A 131 5.49 -12.97 0.41
C PRO A 131 6.27 -13.28 1.67
N ARG A 132 6.49 -14.56 1.93
CA ARG A 132 7.31 -14.98 3.07
C ARG A 132 8.75 -14.62 2.83
N THR A 133 9.40 -14.19 3.89
CA THR A 133 10.82 -13.83 3.83
C THR A 133 11.69 -14.90 4.48
#